data_95be8aff9a26d5e9f6784e3279a2a498
#
_entry.id   95be8aff9a26d5e9f6784e3279a2a498
#
_cell.length_a   1.000
_cell.length_b   1.000
_cell.length_c   1.000
_cell.angle_alpha   90.00
_cell.angle_beta   90.00
_cell.angle_gamma   90.00
#
_symmetry.space_group_name_H-M   'P 1'
#
loop_
_entity.id
_entity.type
_entity.pdbx_description
1 polymer ?
#
loop_
_entity_poly.entity_id
_entity_poly.type
_entity_poly.pdbx_seq_one_letter_code
_entity_poly.pdbx_strand_id
1 'polypeptide(L)'
;MNDVRLPPNDNDAEEAVIGSLLIDGSAIFQIADFLQPRDFYYEQNRWIYDACMSLFKRDEAINQVTVAQELSRQQKLEHCGGTARLSYLISVCPTSLDIEHYARIVYRLSLMRQLITAGDKITSIGYEAGPDVEDSLGRAESALFQLRRDQTTGDLTHIRQVLDKYFETEKGSADDKEARLPRIPSDYTALDNFLGGMTRSDLLILAGRPSMGKSALALNIARNAAVDHRACVAVFSLEMSRDSLVMRLLSSESGVNSRRLQFGQHDEDDERRVMEATGVLSEAPIYIDDSPMIRIAELRSKALRLNYERGIDLVIVDYIQLMQGDNSSGRGDANRVQEVGYISRSLKALARELNAPVMALSQLSRAVEWTTRPTGSTRASRSTSRRATTPRIDRWSATP
;
A
#
# COMPACT_ATOMS: atom_id res chain seq x y z
N MET A 1 35.21 -28.10 -3.85
CA MET A 1 35.45 -27.57 -2.50
C MET A 1 34.40 -26.48 -2.27
N ASN A 2 33.38 -26.76 -1.45
CA ASN A 2 32.44 -25.73 -1.03
C ASN A 2 33.17 -24.79 -0.07
N ASP A 3 33.51 -23.62 -0.54
CA ASP A 3 34.05 -22.55 0.28
C ASP A 3 32.91 -22.15 1.24
N VAL A 4 32.97 -22.59 2.50
CA VAL A 4 31.98 -22.24 3.53
C VAL A 4 32.19 -20.76 3.83
N ARG A 5 31.48 -19.90 3.10
CA ARG A 5 31.47 -18.46 3.34
C ARG A 5 30.74 -18.19 4.65
N LEU A 6 31.45 -17.62 5.61
CA LEU A 6 30.82 -17.15 6.84
C LEU A 6 29.82 -16.03 6.52
N PRO A 7 28.66 -16.02 7.18
CA PRO A 7 27.71 -14.92 7.04
C PRO A 7 28.36 -13.57 7.37
N PRO A 8 28.04 -12.49 6.66
CA PRO A 8 28.64 -11.19 6.89
C PRO A 8 28.35 -10.71 8.32
N ASN A 9 29.42 -10.37 9.04
CA ASN A 9 29.39 -9.89 10.42
C ASN A 9 30.55 -8.91 10.67
N ASP A 10 30.43 -8.09 11.70
CA ASP A 10 31.47 -7.18 12.18
C ASP A 10 31.35 -7.09 13.71
N ASN A 11 32.25 -7.82 14.38
CA ASN A 11 32.24 -7.89 15.86
C ASN A 11 32.59 -6.54 16.50
N ASP A 12 33.50 -5.80 15.88
CA ASP A 12 33.99 -4.54 16.45
C ASP A 12 32.87 -3.48 16.40
N ALA A 13 32.07 -3.47 15.31
CA ALA A 13 30.89 -2.60 15.22
C ALA A 13 29.81 -2.98 16.24
N GLU A 14 29.54 -4.30 16.45
CA GLU A 14 28.59 -4.76 17.46
C GLU A 14 29.04 -4.38 18.88
N GLU A 15 30.30 -4.60 19.20
CA GLU A 15 30.89 -4.23 20.49
C GLU A 15 30.87 -2.72 20.73
N ALA A 16 31.15 -1.92 19.68
CA ALA A 16 31.08 -0.47 19.74
C ALA A 16 29.68 0.05 20.06
N VAL A 17 28.64 -0.54 19.44
CA VAL A 17 27.22 -0.20 19.74
C VAL A 17 26.93 -0.45 21.21
N ILE A 18 27.25 -1.63 21.71
CA ILE A 18 26.96 -1.98 23.10
C ILE A 18 27.79 -1.14 24.06
N GLY A 19 29.09 -0.97 23.82
CA GLY A 19 29.97 -0.13 24.60
C GLY A 19 29.47 1.31 24.71
N SER A 20 29.00 1.88 23.61
CA SER A 20 28.39 3.22 23.57
C SER A 20 27.17 3.32 24.50
N LEU A 21 26.27 2.31 24.48
CA LEU A 21 25.09 2.27 25.33
C LEU A 21 25.43 2.13 26.82
N LEU A 22 26.50 1.38 27.14
CA LEU A 22 26.95 1.21 28.52
C LEU A 22 27.62 2.47 29.08
N ILE A 23 28.22 3.32 28.21
CA ILE A 23 28.81 4.63 28.56
C ILE A 23 27.72 5.69 28.65
N ASP A 24 26.86 5.77 27.64
CA ASP A 24 25.76 6.73 27.55
C ASP A 24 24.47 6.01 27.15
N GLY A 25 23.65 5.68 28.14
CA GLY A 25 22.38 5.00 27.92
C GLY A 25 21.36 5.82 27.10
N SER A 26 21.52 7.15 27.04
CA SER A 26 20.62 8.00 26.25
C SER A 26 20.84 7.86 24.74
N ALA A 27 22.00 7.36 24.32
CA ALA A 27 22.31 7.08 22.91
C ALA A 27 21.36 6.03 22.27
N ILE A 28 20.62 5.25 23.09
CA ILE A 28 19.62 4.30 22.59
C ILE A 28 18.53 4.95 21.76
N PHE A 29 18.15 6.20 22.06
CA PHE A 29 17.13 6.95 21.30
C PHE A 29 17.51 7.15 19.83
N GLN A 30 18.80 7.11 19.49
CA GLN A 30 19.28 7.30 18.13
C GLN A 30 19.19 6.03 17.29
N ILE A 31 19.09 4.84 17.91
CA ILE A 31 19.24 3.56 17.22
C ILE A 31 18.07 2.61 17.44
N ALA A 32 17.26 2.80 18.48
CA ALA A 32 16.16 1.90 18.85
C ALA A 32 15.10 1.75 17.74
N ASP A 33 14.97 2.75 16.86
CA ASP A 33 13.97 2.78 15.81
C ASP A 33 14.24 1.78 14.69
N PHE A 34 15.50 1.55 14.36
CA PHE A 34 15.89 0.71 13.23
C PHE A 34 16.68 -0.54 13.62
N LEU A 35 17.40 -0.54 14.75
CA LEU A 35 18.22 -1.65 15.18
C LEU A 35 17.46 -2.54 16.18
N GLN A 36 17.38 -3.84 15.89
CA GLN A 36 16.71 -4.82 16.75
C GLN A 36 17.72 -5.84 17.29
N PRO A 37 17.43 -6.53 18.43
CA PRO A 37 18.32 -7.57 18.96
C PRO A 37 18.66 -8.67 17.93
N ARG A 38 17.73 -9.01 17.03
CA ARG A 38 17.94 -9.99 15.95
C ARG A 38 19.00 -9.59 14.93
N ASP A 39 19.38 -8.30 14.89
CA ASP A 39 20.34 -7.79 13.93
C ASP A 39 21.79 -8.05 14.32
N PHE A 40 22.02 -8.44 15.57
CA PHE A 40 23.34 -8.85 16.04
C PHE A 40 23.64 -10.29 15.62
N TYR A 41 24.85 -10.50 15.10
CA TYR A 41 25.35 -11.82 14.69
C TYR A 41 25.75 -12.66 15.91
N TYR A 42 26.53 -12.06 16.82
CA TYR A 42 26.98 -12.74 18.02
C TYR A 42 25.88 -12.79 19.08
N GLU A 43 25.60 -14.00 19.54
CA GLU A 43 24.51 -14.24 20.48
C GLU A 43 24.69 -13.50 21.82
N GLN A 44 25.94 -13.40 22.28
CA GLN A 44 26.26 -12.64 23.48
C GLN A 44 25.91 -11.15 23.34
N ASN A 45 26.28 -10.53 22.22
CA ASN A 45 25.98 -9.15 21.93
C ASN A 45 24.47 -8.93 21.76
N ARG A 46 23.78 -9.89 21.14
CA ARG A 46 22.31 -9.90 21.02
C ARG A 46 21.62 -9.86 22.38
N TRP A 47 22.08 -10.71 23.32
CA TRP A 47 21.48 -10.75 24.68
C TRP A 47 21.74 -9.46 25.46
N ILE A 48 22.91 -8.88 25.34
CA ILE A 48 23.25 -7.62 26.01
C ILE A 48 22.38 -6.47 25.45
N TYR A 49 22.24 -6.40 24.12
CA TYR A 49 21.39 -5.40 23.50
C TYR A 49 19.90 -5.60 23.82
N ASP A 50 19.41 -6.86 23.89
CA ASP A 50 18.05 -7.18 24.33
C ASP A 50 17.79 -6.73 25.77
N ALA A 51 18.77 -6.87 26.66
CA ALA A 51 18.69 -6.33 28.02
C ALA A 51 18.60 -4.80 28.03
N CYS A 52 19.40 -4.11 27.19
CA CYS A 52 19.33 -2.65 27.04
C CYS A 52 17.94 -2.23 26.51
N MET A 53 17.38 -2.91 25.52
CA MET A 53 16.04 -2.64 25.00
C MET A 53 14.94 -2.91 26.02
N SER A 54 15.12 -3.91 26.88
CA SER A 54 14.18 -4.23 27.96
C SER A 54 14.16 -3.14 29.04
N LEU A 55 15.32 -2.59 29.41
CA LEU A 55 15.45 -1.46 30.31
C LEU A 55 14.85 -0.19 29.69
N PHE A 56 15.15 0.07 28.42
CA PHE A 56 14.59 1.19 27.66
C PHE A 56 13.06 1.19 27.65
N LYS A 57 12.43 0.04 27.37
CA LYS A 57 10.97 -0.12 27.38
C LYS A 57 10.32 0.12 28.74
N ARG A 58 11.08 -0.03 29.82
CA ARG A 58 10.63 0.22 31.21
C ARG A 58 11.00 1.61 31.71
N ASP A 59 11.60 2.44 30.85
CA ASP A 59 12.10 3.78 31.20
C ASP A 59 13.14 3.75 32.35
N GLU A 60 13.96 2.68 32.36
CA GLU A 60 15.03 2.49 33.33
C GLU A 60 16.38 2.91 32.72
N ALA A 61 17.27 3.47 33.53
CA ALA A 61 18.58 3.93 33.08
C ALA A 61 19.43 2.74 32.57
N ILE A 62 20.05 2.90 31.41
CA ILE A 62 20.95 1.90 30.80
C ILE A 62 22.37 2.26 31.22
N ASN A 63 23.00 1.37 31.97
CA ASN A 63 24.40 1.42 32.35
C ASN A 63 24.91 0.01 32.71
N GLN A 64 26.20 -0.12 32.96
CA GLN A 64 26.82 -1.41 33.26
C GLN A 64 26.12 -2.17 34.39
N VAL A 65 25.70 -1.48 35.46
CA VAL A 65 25.10 -2.11 36.64
C VAL A 65 23.67 -2.62 36.36
N THR A 66 22.85 -1.77 35.76
CA THR A 66 21.46 -2.11 35.42
C THR A 66 21.38 -3.20 34.37
N VAL A 67 22.25 -3.17 33.36
CA VAL A 67 22.35 -4.20 32.33
C VAL A 67 22.83 -5.53 32.92
N ALA A 68 23.83 -5.52 33.83
CA ALA A 68 24.26 -6.74 34.52
C ALA A 68 23.14 -7.35 35.36
N GLN A 69 22.35 -6.50 36.06
CA GLN A 69 21.21 -6.95 36.85
C GLN A 69 20.11 -7.54 35.97
N GLU A 70 19.79 -6.91 34.83
CA GLU A 70 18.79 -7.42 33.92
C GLU A 70 19.22 -8.75 33.29
N LEU A 71 20.48 -8.88 32.85
CA LEU A 71 21.04 -10.13 32.36
C LEU A 71 21.03 -11.23 33.43
N SER A 72 21.31 -10.89 34.70
CA SER A 72 21.21 -11.82 35.78
C SER A 72 19.77 -12.30 36.03
N ARG A 73 18.80 -11.39 35.94
CA ARG A 73 17.37 -11.69 36.02
C ARG A 73 16.93 -12.63 34.88
N GLN A 74 17.51 -12.50 33.72
CA GLN A 74 17.27 -13.36 32.55
C GLN A 74 18.11 -14.65 32.57
N GLN A 75 18.94 -14.88 33.60
CA GLN A 75 19.90 -16.00 33.72
C GLN A 75 20.91 -16.09 32.56
N LYS A 76 21.21 -14.96 31.93
CA LYS A 76 22.13 -14.88 30.75
C LYS A 76 23.49 -14.25 31.07
N LEU A 77 23.69 -13.69 32.28
CA LEU A 77 24.89 -12.94 32.61
C LEU A 77 26.18 -13.75 32.42
N GLU A 78 26.23 -14.98 32.93
CA GLU A 78 27.40 -15.86 32.83
C GLU A 78 27.65 -16.28 31.35
N HIS A 79 26.60 -16.49 30.58
CA HIS A 79 26.71 -16.84 29.16
C HIS A 79 27.21 -15.65 28.31
N CYS A 80 27.01 -14.43 28.79
CA CYS A 80 27.57 -13.22 28.13
C CYS A 80 29.02 -12.93 28.56
N GLY A 81 29.65 -13.75 29.42
CA GLY A 81 31.00 -13.52 29.93
C GLY A 81 31.05 -12.68 31.21
N GLY A 82 29.94 -12.60 31.95
CA GLY A 82 29.83 -11.93 33.24
C GLY A 82 30.01 -10.39 33.17
N THR A 83 30.18 -9.82 34.36
CA THR A 83 30.42 -8.36 34.47
C THR A 83 31.76 -7.92 33.88
N ALA A 84 32.74 -8.85 33.79
CA ALA A 84 34.04 -8.58 33.17
C ALA A 84 33.90 -8.25 31.67
N ARG A 85 33.01 -8.93 30.95
CA ARG A 85 32.72 -8.66 29.53
C ARG A 85 32.11 -7.25 29.37
N LEU A 86 31.18 -6.84 30.23
CA LEU A 86 30.58 -5.51 30.17
C LEU A 86 31.63 -4.41 30.41
N SER A 87 32.55 -4.63 31.36
CA SER A 87 33.68 -3.71 31.58
C SER A 87 34.62 -3.63 30.37
N TYR A 88 34.88 -4.78 29.74
CA TYR A 88 35.69 -4.84 28.52
C TYR A 88 35.04 -4.04 27.38
N LEU A 89 33.75 -4.20 27.13
CA LEU A 89 33.02 -3.48 26.07
C LEU A 89 33.09 -1.95 26.24
N ILE A 90 33.02 -1.47 27.48
CA ILE A 90 33.22 -0.05 27.80
C ILE A 90 34.66 0.39 27.45
N SER A 91 35.66 -0.46 27.76
CA SER A 91 37.06 -0.08 27.56
C SER A 91 37.51 -0.08 26.10
N VAL A 92 36.84 -0.86 25.25
CA VAL A 92 37.16 -0.97 23.81
C VAL A 92 36.39 0.06 22.98
N CYS A 93 35.28 0.62 23.50
CA CYS A 93 34.48 1.59 22.80
C CYS A 93 35.23 2.92 22.62
N PRO A 94 35.49 3.38 21.39
CA PRO A 94 36.27 4.61 21.17
C PRO A 94 35.52 5.87 21.59
N THR A 95 34.22 5.93 21.33
CA THR A 95 33.35 7.07 21.65
C THR A 95 31.89 6.65 21.59
N SER A 96 31.06 7.23 22.45
CA SER A 96 29.59 7.06 22.39
C SER A 96 28.91 7.96 21.37
N LEU A 97 29.63 8.93 20.78
CA LEU A 97 29.04 9.92 19.88
C LEU A 97 28.69 9.32 18.50
N ASP A 98 29.43 8.28 18.07
CA ASP A 98 29.27 7.68 16.73
C ASP A 98 28.39 6.41 16.74
N ILE A 99 27.59 6.21 17.75
CA ILE A 99 26.76 5.00 17.91
C ILE A 99 25.88 4.73 16.68
N GLU A 100 25.32 5.77 16.08
CA GLU A 100 24.48 5.64 14.89
C GLU A 100 25.27 5.06 13.71
N HIS A 101 26.53 5.47 13.55
CA HIS A 101 27.38 4.94 12.48
C HIS A 101 27.63 3.44 12.65
N TYR A 102 28.01 3.00 13.86
CA TYR A 102 28.22 1.58 14.15
C TYR A 102 26.94 0.77 14.03
N ALA A 103 25.82 1.29 14.53
CA ALA A 103 24.52 0.66 14.42
C ALA A 103 24.07 0.47 12.95
N ARG A 104 24.37 1.42 12.08
CA ARG A 104 24.10 1.30 10.63
C ARG A 104 24.96 0.22 9.97
N ILE A 105 26.19 0.01 10.42
CA ILE A 105 27.04 -1.10 9.95
C ILE A 105 26.40 -2.45 10.34
N VAL A 106 26.04 -2.62 11.62
CA VAL A 106 25.40 -3.82 12.13
C VAL A 106 24.11 -4.12 11.37
N TYR A 107 23.26 -3.10 11.21
CA TYR A 107 22.00 -3.21 10.48
C TYR A 107 22.19 -3.61 9.02
N ARG A 108 23.12 -2.96 8.31
CA ARG A 108 23.46 -3.32 6.92
C ARG A 108 23.90 -4.78 6.78
N LEU A 109 24.75 -5.26 7.69
CA LEU A 109 25.22 -6.64 7.67
C LEU A 109 24.10 -7.63 8.03
N SER A 110 23.19 -7.24 8.93
CA SER A 110 21.96 -8.00 9.21
C SER A 110 21.11 -8.17 7.95
N LEU A 111 20.89 -7.10 7.19
CA LEU A 111 20.16 -7.17 5.91
C LEU A 111 20.81 -8.13 4.91
N MET A 112 22.17 -8.14 4.83
CA MET A 112 22.87 -9.10 3.97
C MET A 112 22.64 -10.54 4.44
N ARG A 113 22.64 -10.81 5.74
CA ARG A 113 22.31 -12.14 6.29
C ARG A 113 20.86 -12.55 5.99
N GLN A 114 19.91 -11.63 6.15
CA GLN A 114 18.51 -11.87 5.81
C GLN A 114 18.35 -12.18 4.30
N LEU A 115 19.10 -11.48 3.44
CA LEU A 115 19.10 -11.73 2.00
C LEU A 115 19.62 -13.14 1.68
N ILE A 116 20.69 -13.59 2.36
CA ILE A 116 21.23 -14.95 2.22
C ILE A 116 20.17 -15.98 2.63
N THR A 117 19.53 -15.77 3.80
CA THR A 117 18.48 -16.67 4.30
C THR A 117 17.26 -16.73 3.36
N ALA A 118 16.88 -15.60 2.75
CA ALA A 118 15.82 -15.59 1.74
C ALA A 118 16.23 -16.34 0.47
N GLY A 119 17.50 -16.20 0.04
CA GLY A 119 18.08 -16.96 -1.07
C GLY A 119 18.03 -18.46 -0.82
N ASP A 120 18.43 -18.90 0.38
CA ASP A 120 18.38 -20.32 0.78
C ASP A 120 16.93 -20.84 0.78
N LYS A 121 15.97 -20.04 1.25
CA LYS A 121 14.54 -20.37 1.24
C LYS A 121 14.01 -20.50 -0.19
N ILE A 122 14.39 -19.58 -1.09
CA ILE A 122 14.02 -19.64 -2.50
C ILE A 122 14.63 -20.88 -3.17
N THR A 123 15.88 -21.19 -2.88
CA THR A 123 16.56 -22.39 -3.36
C THR A 123 15.82 -23.66 -2.87
N SER A 124 15.43 -23.71 -1.61
CA SER A 124 14.64 -24.81 -1.05
C SER A 124 13.30 -25.01 -1.77
N ILE A 125 12.57 -23.91 -2.03
CA ILE A 125 11.31 -23.95 -2.80
C ILE A 125 11.54 -24.55 -4.19
N GLY A 126 12.63 -24.19 -4.86
CA GLY A 126 13.00 -24.76 -6.15
C GLY A 126 13.27 -26.26 -6.10
N TYR A 127 13.96 -26.74 -5.05
CA TYR A 127 14.23 -28.17 -4.87
C TYR A 127 13.01 -29.00 -4.45
N GLU A 128 11.99 -28.40 -3.82
CA GLU A 128 10.72 -29.07 -3.51
C GLU A 128 9.99 -29.54 -4.78
N ALA A 129 10.28 -28.93 -5.95
CA ALA A 129 9.72 -29.26 -7.25
C ALA A 129 8.19 -29.50 -7.21
N GLY A 130 7.46 -28.60 -6.53
CA GLY A 130 6.02 -28.69 -6.36
C GLY A 130 5.28 -28.74 -7.70
N PRO A 131 4.08 -29.40 -7.76
CA PRO A 131 3.33 -29.55 -9.01
C PRO A 131 2.78 -28.21 -9.54
N ASP A 132 2.65 -27.20 -8.69
CA ASP A 132 2.17 -25.86 -9.03
C ASP A 132 3.33 -24.88 -9.08
N VAL A 133 3.70 -24.47 -10.29
CA VAL A 133 4.80 -23.53 -10.54
C VAL A 133 4.41 -22.12 -10.08
N GLU A 134 3.14 -21.72 -10.23
CA GLU A 134 2.69 -20.39 -9.82
C GLU A 134 2.70 -20.24 -8.30
N ASP A 135 2.28 -21.26 -7.55
CA ASP A 135 2.39 -21.26 -6.09
C ASP A 135 3.86 -21.15 -5.64
N SER A 136 4.74 -21.92 -6.29
CA SER A 136 6.18 -21.88 -5.98
C SER A 136 6.80 -20.51 -6.23
N LEU A 137 6.45 -19.84 -7.33
CA LEU A 137 6.87 -18.49 -7.64
C LEU A 137 6.30 -17.47 -6.64
N GLY A 138 5.02 -17.57 -6.28
CA GLY A 138 4.39 -16.69 -5.29
C GLY A 138 5.03 -16.81 -3.90
N ARG A 139 5.44 -18.03 -3.50
CA ARG A 139 6.19 -18.27 -2.25
C ARG A 139 7.58 -17.65 -2.29
N ALA A 140 8.28 -17.76 -3.42
CA ALA A 140 9.60 -17.15 -3.62
C ALA A 140 9.53 -15.61 -3.60
N GLU A 141 8.58 -15.01 -4.30
CA GLU A 141 8.31 -13.58 -4.26
C GLU A 141 7.99 -13.10 -2.85
N SER A 142 7.13 -13.83 -2.12
CA SER A 142 6.79 -13.51 -0.74
C SER A 142 8.00 -13.50 0.18
N ALA A 143 8.96 -14.41 -0.01
CA ALA A 143 10.20 -14.45 0.77
C ALA A 143 11.06 -13.18 0.55
N LEU A 144 11.12 -12.66 -0.67
CA LEU A 144 11.82 -11.39 -0.99
C LEU A 144 11.05 -10.17 -0.46
N PHE A 145 9.71 -10.17 -0.55
CA PHE A 145 8.89 -9.07 -0.06
C PHE A 145 8.96 -8.88 1.45
N GLN A 146 9.08 -9.97 2.21
CA GLN A 146 9.23 -9.89 3.67
C GLN A 146 10.45 -9.04 4.07
N LEU A 147 11.56 -9.13 3.32
CA LEU A 147 12.76 -8.32 3.57
C LEU A 147 12.52 -6.81 3.42
N ARG A 148 11.67 -6.42 2.46
CA ARG A 148 11.36 -4.98 2.22
C ARG A 148 10.37 -4.43 3.25
N ARG A 149 9.43 -5.24 3.71
CA ARG A 149 8.41 -4.84 4.68
C ARG A 149 8.98 -4.52 6.06
N ASP A 150 10.00 -5.27 6.47
CA ASP A 150 10.70 -5.04 7.76
C ASP A 150 11.46 -3.69 7.79
N GLN A 151 11.67 -3.05 6.61
CA GLN A 151 12.31 -1.74 6.49
C GLN A 151 11.36 -0.54 6.61
N THR A 152 10.05 -0.76 6.50
CA THR A 152 9.02 0.31 6.48
C THR A 152 8.19 0.37 7.76
N THR A 153 8.77 0.14 8.92
CA THR A 153 8.15 0.59 10.17
C THR A 153 8.29 2.10 10.24
N GLY A 154 7.26 2.80 9.70
CA GLY A 154 7.20 4.25 9.75
C GLY A 154 7.10 4.72 11.19
N ASP A 155 8.13 5.41 11.63
CA ASP A 155 8.16 6.09 12.91
C ASP A 155 7.22 7.29 12.93
N LEU A 156 6.86 7.77 14.12
CA LEU A 156 6.07 8.99 14.30
C LEU A 156 6.93 10.19 13.87
N THR A 157 6.53 10.82 12.78
CA THR A 157 7.22 11.99 12.26
C THR A 157 6.65 13.25 12.88
N HIS A 158 7.49 14.10 13.49
CA HIS A 158 7.04 15.36 14.03
C HIS A 158 6.46 16.25 12.92
N ILE A 159 5.32 16.87 13.18
CA ILE A 159 4.58 17.68 12.20
C ILE A 159 5.44 18.76 11.54
N ARG A 160 6.41 19.31 12.26
CA ARG A 160 7.35 20.31 11.73
C ARG A 160 8.13 19.79 10.53
N GLN A 161 8.63 18.57 10.58
CA GLN A 161 9.37 17.95 9.48
C GLN A 161 8.49 17.75 8.24
N VAL A 162 7.20 17.41 8.46
CA VAL A 162 6.23 17.28 7.37
C VAL A 162 5.92 18.63 6.73
N LEU A 163 5.79 19.69 7.55
CA LEU A 163 5.55 21.06 7.08
C LEU A 163 6.77 21.61 6.33
N ASP A 164 7.98 21.40 6.86
CA ASP A 164 9.21 21.86 6.21
C ASP A 164 9.33 21.21 4.80
N LYS A 165 9.07 19.91 4.70
CA LYS A 165 9.06 19.20 3.41
C LYS A 165 7.96 19.70 2.46
N TYR A 166 6.77 20.02 2.98
CA TYR A 166 5.68 20.58 2.19
C TYR A 166 6.04 21.93 1.57
N PHE A 167 6.60 22.83 2.37
CA PHE A 167 7.04 24.16 1.90
C PHE A 167 8.28 24.12 1.01
N GLU A 168 9.14 23.12 1.15
CA GLU A 168 10.27 22.92 0.23
C GLU A 168 9.77 22.44 -1.15
N THR A 169 8.77 21.57 -1.17
CA THR A 169 8.17 21.06 -2.42
C THR A 169 7.43 22.16 -3.18
N GLU A 170 6.77 23.10 -2.50
CA GLU A 170 6.13 24.25 -3.15
C GLU A 170 7.14 25.27 -3.73
N LYS A 171 8.37 25.31 -3.21
CA LYS A 171 9.44 26.17 -3.73
C LYS A 171 10.29 25.54 -4.83
N GLY A 172 10.16 24.21 -5.02
CA GLY A 172 10.84 23.45 -6.05
C GLY A 172 10.34 23.87 -7.44
N SER A 173 11.24 24.39 -8.24
CA SER A 173 11.10 24.98 -9.55
C SER A 173 10.23 24.18 -10.52
N ALA A 174 9.50 24.93 -11.36
CA ALA A 174 8.68 24.49 -12.50
C ALA A 174 9.44 23.73 -13.62
N ASP A 175 10.70 23.35 -13.41
CA ASP A 175 11.56 22.70 -14.41
C ASP A 175 11.67 21.18 -14.29
N ASP A 176 11.18 20.56 -13.23
CA ASP A 176 11.15 19.09 -13.11
C ASP A 176 9.91 18.52 -13.85
N LYS A 177 10.01 18.40 -15.17
CA LYS A 177 9.01 17.75 -16.04
C LYS A 177 8.82 16.24 -15.76
N GLU A 178 9.61 15.66 -14.87
CA GLU A 178 9.51 14.26 -14.41
C GLU A 178 8.84 14.13 -13.03
N ALA A 179 8.43 15.23 -12.38
CA ALA A 179 7.74 15.16 -11.11
C ALA A 179 6.36 14.52 -11.30
N ARG A 180 6.15 13.37 -10.65
CA ARG A 180 4.84 12.69 -10.62
C ARG A 180 3.76 13.65 -10.13
N LEU A 181 2.61 13.66 -10.81
CA LEU A 181 1.46 14.47 -10.44
C LEU A 181 1.09 14.24 -8.96
N PRO A 182 0.96 15.28 -8.13
CA PRO A 182 0.60 15.15 -6.72
C PRO A 182 -0.82 14.57 -6.55
N ARG A 183 -1.70 14.81 -7.52
CA ARG A 183 -3.07 14.29 -7.61
C ARG A 183 -3.37 13.94 -9.05
N ILE A 184 -4.15 12.88 -9.26
CA ILE A 184 -4.58 12.47 -10.59
C ILE A 184 -5.98 13.06 -10.84
N PRO A 185 -6.15 13.95 -11.82
CA PRO A 185 -7.45 14.47 -12.18
C PRO A 185 -8.30 13.38 -12.84
N SER A 186 -9.61 13.47 -12.69
CA SER A 186 -10.56 12.62 -13.39
C SER A 186 -10.98 13.20 -14.75
N ASP A 187 -10.72 14.50 -14.95
CA ASP A 187 -11.19 15.35 -16.03
C ASP A 187 -12.73 15.48 -16.10
N TYR A 188 -13.41 15.11 -15.04
CA TYR A 188 -14.80 15.48 -14.81
C TYR A 188 -14.83 16.68 -13.87
N THR A 189 -15.03 17.87 -14.40
CA THR A 189 -14.93 19.15 -13.67
C THR A 189 -15.72 19.16 -12.35
N ALA A 190 -16.94 18.63 -12.34
CA ALA A 190 -17.76 18.58 -11.14
C ALA A 190 -17.18 17.61 -10.09
N LEU A 191 -16.61 16.48 -10.52
CA LEU A 191 -16.00 15.49 -9.64
C LEU A 191 -14.67 16.01 -9.08
N ASP A 192 -13.84 16.61 -9.92
CA ASP A 192 -12.55 17.17 -9.52
C ASP A 192 -12.72 18.39 -8.60
N ASN A 193 -13.71 19.24 -8.82
CA ASN A 193 -14.06 20.32 -7.88
C ASN A 193 -14.48 19.78 -6.50
N PHE A 194 -15.14 18.62 -6.46
CA PHE A 194 -15.59 18.01 -5.21
C PHE A 194 -14.46 17.27 -4.49
N LEU A 195 -13.66 16.45 -5.22
CA LEU A 195 -12.59 15.63 -4.65
C LEU A 195 -11.25 16.36 -4.57
N GLY A 196 -11.05 17.39 -5.39
CA GLY A 196 -9.75 18.02 -5.59
C GLY A 196 -8.77 17.14 -6.38
N GLY A 197 -9.28 16.21 -7.21
CA GLY A 197 -8.53 15.14 -7.85
C GLY A 197 -8.29 13.93 -6.93
N MET A 198 -7.79 12.83 -7.49
CA MET A 198 -7.50 11.60 -6.74
C MET A 198 -6.15 11.71 -6.07
N THR A 199 -6.15 11.75 -4.73
CA THR A 199 -4.95 11.93 -3.92
C THR A 199 -4.15 10.62 -3.84
N ARG A 200 -2.82 10.73 -3.89
CA ARG A 200 -1.93 9.56 -3.70
C ARG A 200 -2.21 8.88 -2.36
N SER A 201 -2.01 7.57 -2.32
CA SER A 201 -2.25 6.70 -1.16
C SER A 201 -3.72 6.58 -0.72
N ASP A 202 -4.69 7.14 -1.47
CA ASP A 202 -6.10 7.02 -1.16
C ASP A 202 -6.76 5.81 -1.81
N LEU A 203 -7.79 5.29 -1.12
CA LEU A 203 -8.73 4.32 -1.68
C LEU A 203 -10.04 5.02 -1.97
N LEU A 204 -10.43 5.03 -3.23
CA LEU A 204 -11.71 5.54 -3.70
C LEU A 204 -12.64 4.36 -3.99
N ILE A 205 -13.87 4.41 -3.49
CA ILE A 205 -14.87 3.39 -3.77
C ILE A 205 -15.94 3.97 -4.70
N LEU A 206 -15.98 3.47 -5.94
CA LEU A 206 -17.01 3.81 -6.91
C LEU A 206 -18.12 2.77 -6.84
N ALA A 207 -19.23 3.09 -6.14
CA ALA A 207 -20.34 2.18 -5.96
C ALA A 207 -21.51 2.53 -6.87
N GLY A 208 -22.15 1.52 -7.45
CA GLY A 208 -23.32 1.71 -8.31
C GLY A 208 -24.09 0.42 -8.52
N ARG A 209 -25.36 0.55 -8.92
CA ARG A 209 -26.16 -0.62 -9.35
C ARG A 209 -25.65 -1.18 -10.67
N PRO A 210 -25.97 -2.45 -10.98
CA PRO A 210 -25.69 -3.02 -12.30
C PRO A 210 -26.20 -2.11 -13.43
N SER A 211 -25.46 -2.03 -14.52
CA SER A 211 -25.81 -1.27 -15.73
C SER A 211 -25.91 0.27 -15.58
N MET A 212 -25.45 0.83 -14.46
CA MET A 212 -25.44 2.30 -14.25
C MET A 212 -24.19 2.99 -14.83
N GLY A 213 -23.36 2.31 -15.58
CA GLY A 213 -22.19 2.88 -16.23
C GLY A 213 -20.93 2.97 -15.37
N LYS A 214 -20.87 2.27 -14.23
CA LYS A 214 -19.75 2.26 -13.28
C LYS A 214 -18.40 1.97 -13.96
N SER A 215 -18.29 0.84 -14.68
CA SER A 215 -17.09 0.46 -15.42
C SER A 215 -16.75 1.42 -16.57
N ALA A 216 -17.78 2.01 -17.21
CA ALA A 216 -17.57 3.01 -18.26
C ALA A 216 -16.94 4.29 -17.70
N LEU A 217 -17.44 4.77 -16.54
CA LEU A 217 -16.85 5.94 -15.87
C LEU A 217 -15.39 5.67 -15.44
N ALA A 218 -15.13 4.50 -14.86
CA ALA A 218 -13.77 4.14 -14.44
C ALA A 218 -12.80 4.04 -15.64
N LEU A 219 -13.24 3.48 -16.76
CA LEU A 219 -12.43 3.41 -17.98
C LEU A 219 -12.19 4.78 -18.62
N ASN A 220 -13.18 5.68 -18.59
CA ASN A 220 -12.98 7.05 -19.06
C ASN A 220 -11.98 7.81 -18.19
N ILE A 221 -12.04 7.63 -16.86
CA ILE A 221 -11.03 8.19 -15.95
C ILE A 221 -9.64 7.58 -16.25
N ALA A 222 -9.56 6.26 -16.50
CA ALA A 222 -8.32 5.61 -16.91
C ALA A 222 -7.74 6.21 -18.20
N ARG A 223 -8.60 6.41 -19.20
CA ARG A 223 -8.22 7.04 -20.46
C ARG A 223 -7.73 8.48 -20.26
N ASN A 224 -8.51 9.30 -19.54
CA ASN A 224 -8.13 10.68 -19.28
C ASN A 224 -6.78 10.77 -18.55
N ALA A 225 -6.61 10.00 -17.49
CA ALA A 225 -5.35 9.95 -16.75
C ALA A 225 -4.16 9.54 -17.63
N ALA A 226 -4.33 8.51 -18.47
CA ALA A 226 -3.23 7.97 -19.27
C ALA A 226 -2.95 8.80 -20.53
N VAL A 227 -3.97 9.26 -21.25
CA VAL A 227 -3.81 9.98 -22.51
C VAL A 227 -3.47 11.45 -22.25
N ASP A 228 -4.28 12.12 -21.43
CA ASP A 228 -4.18 13.57 -21.26
C ASP A 228 -3.08 13.96 -20.25
N HIS A 229 -2.83 13.10 -19.24
CA HIS A 229 -1.87 13.37 -18.19
C HIS A 229 -0.65 12.45 -18.18
N ARG A 230 -0.55 11.50 -19.12
CA ARG A 230 0.55 10.52 -19.21
C ARG A 230 0.75 9.69 -17.95
N ALA A 231 -0.29 9.56 -17.13
CA ALA A 231 -0.25 8.79 -15.91
C ALA A 231 -0.25 7.29 -16.22
N CYS A 232 0.59 6.51 -15.52
CA CYS A 232 0.62 5.06 -15.65
C CYS A 232 -0.57 4.44 -14.90
N VAL A 233 -1.50 3.81 -15.63
CA VAL A 233 -2.74 3.25 -15.10
C VAL A 233 -2.74 1.73 -15.18
N ALA A 234 -2.95 1.06 -14.04
CA ALA A 234 -3.17 -0.38 -13.95
C ALA A 234 -4.66 -0.68 -13.78
N VAL A 235 -5.25 -1.47 -14.68
CA VAL A 235 -6.66 -1.87 -14.65
C VAL A 235 -6.76 -3.36 -14.43
N PHE A 236 -7.32 -3.77 -13.28
CA PHE A 236 -7.65 -5.15 -12.95
C PHE A 236 -9.14 -5.38 -13.18
N SER A 237 -9.49 -6.10 -14.23
CA SER A 237 -10.87 -6.38 -14.61
C SER A 237 -11.22 -7.83 -14.35
N LEU A 238 -12.11 -8.04 -13.39
CA LEU A 238 -12.58 -9.38 -12.98
C LEU A 238 -13.91 -9.78 -13.67
N GLU A 239 -14.57 -8.80 -14.31
CA GLU A 239 -15.87 -9.00 -14.96
C GLU A 239 -15.75 -9.07 -16.49
N MET A 240 -14.86 -8.25 -17.06
CA MET A 240 -14.76 -8.06 -18.51
C MET A 240 -13.42 -8.53 -19.04
N SER A 241 -13.45 -9.18 -20.22
CA SER A 241 -12.23 -9.53 -20.95
C SER A 241 -11.48 -8.29 -21.44
N ARG A 242 -10.18 -8.43 -21.62
CA ARG A 242 -9.26 -7.41 -22.16
C ARG A 242 -9.78 -6.84 -23.47
N ASP A 243 -10.22 -7.68 -24.39
CA ASP A 243 -10.74 -7.27 -25.69
C ASP A 243 -11.98 -6.37 -25.55
N SER A 244 -12.88 -6.70 -24.62
CA SER A 244 -14.07 -5.89 -24.35
C SER A 244 -13.71 -4.52 -23.77
N LEU A 245 -12.68 -4.42 -22.94
CA LEU A 245 -12.18 -3.16 -22.38
C LEU A 245 -11.53 -2.31 -23.46
N VAL A 246 -10.67 -2.90 -24.30
CA VAL A 246 -10.01 -2.21 -25.42
C VAL A 246 -11.06 -1.67 -26.39
N MET A 247 -12.08 -2.46 -26.74
CA MET A 247 -13.17 -1.98 -27.60
C MET A 247 -13.96 -0.82 -27.01
N ARG A 248 -14.13 -0.77 -25.69
CA ARG A 248 -14.77 0.36 -25.01
C ARG A 248 -13.89 1.60 -24.99
N LEU A 249 -12.59 1.43 -24.72
CA LEU A 249 -11.64 2.55 -24.78
C LEU A 249 -11.57 3.11 -26.21
N LEU A 250 -11.50 2.25 -27.21
CA LEU A 250 -11.48 2.62 -28.62
C LEU A 250 -12.76 3.36 -29.04
N SER A 251 -13.94 2.86 -28.61
CA SER A 251 -15.22 3.55 -28.85
C SER A 251 -15.29 4.91 -28.17
N SER A 252 -14.76 5.02 -26.96
CA SER A 252 -14.73 6.29 -26.21
C SER A 252 -13.81 7.31 -26.87
N GLU A 253 -12.64 6.89 -27.34
CA GLU A 253 -11.64 7.77 -27.96
C GLU A 253 -12.05 8.19 -29.37
N SER A 254 -12.51 7.23 -30.20
CA SER A 254 -12.92 7.52 -31.58
C SER A 254 -14.28 8.20 -31.69
N GLY A 255 -15.12 8.14 -30.64
CA GLY A 255 -16.51 8.57 -30.70
C GLY A 255 -17.41 7.69 -31.59
N VAL A 256 -16.91 6.54 -32.04
CA VAL A 256 -17.66 5.58 -32.86
C VAL A 256 -18.42 4.60 -31.95
N ASN A 257 -19.68 4.35 -32.27
CA ASN A 257 -20.52 3.47 -31.47
C ASN A 257 -19.90 2.05 -31.37
N SER A 258 -19.77 1.53 -30.14
CA SER A 258 -19.16 0.23 -29.88
C SER A 258 -19.80 -0.93 -30.65
N ARG A 259 -21.13 -0.91 -30.92
CA ARG A 259 -21.79 -1.91 -31.76
C ARG A 259 -21.31 -1.84 -33.21
N ARG A 260 -21.18 -0.62 -33.77
CA ARG A 260 -20.67 -0.47 -35.14
C ARG A 260 -19.25 -1.01 -35.27
N LEU A 261 -18.40 -0.74 -34.28
CA LEU A 261 -17.05 -1.30 -34.19
C LEU A 261 -17.06 -2.82 -34.11
N GLN A 262 -17.89 -3.41 -33.24
CA GLN A 262 -17.96 -4.86 -33.01
C GLN A 262 -18.45 -5.63 -34.25
N PHE A 263 -19.38 -5.07 -35.03
CA PHE A 263 -19.96 -5.74 -36.20
C PHE A 263 -19.34 -5.32 -37.54
N GLY A 264 -18.26 -4.50 -37.52
CA GLY A 264 -17.62 -4.04 -38.73
C GLY A 264 -18.51 -3.14 -39.60
N GLN A 265 -19.52 -2.48 -39.00
CA GLN A 265 -20.49 -1.61 -39.70
C GLN A 265 -20.08 -0.13 -39.62
N HIS A 266 -18.83 0.17 -39.92
CA HIS A 266 -18.26 1.50 -39.90
C HIS A 266 -18.02 1.98 -41.36
N ASP A 267 -18.18 3.28 -41.59
CA ASP A 267 -17.87 3.95 -42.86
C ASP A 267 -16.40 4.42 -42.86
N GLU A 268 -15.95 4.96 -44.01
CA GLU A 268 -14.56 5.43 -44.16
C GLU A 268 -14.18 6.53 -43.17
N ASP A 269 -15.12 7.36 -42.70
CA ASP A 269 -14.88 8.40 -41.72
C ASP A 269 -14.74 7.81 -40.33
N ASP A 270 -15.58 6.83 -40.00
CA ASP A 270 -15.44 6.03 -38.76
C ASP A 270 -14.09 5.30 -38.72
N GLU A 271 -13.66 4.69 -39.84
CA GLU A 271 -12.40 3.96 -39.95
C GLU A 271 -11.19 4.87 -39.72
N ARG A 272 -11.20 6.07 -40.26
CA ARG A 272 -10.17 7.08 -40.04
C ARG A 272 -10.11 7.48 -38.55
N ARG A 273 -11.26 7.74 -37.89
CA ARG A 273 -11.33 8.09 -36.47
C ARG A 273 -10.85 6.94 -35.55
N VAL A 274 -11.16 5.70 -35.93
CA VAL A 274 -10.68 4.51 -35.22
C VAL A 274 -9.16 4.35 -35.36
N MET A 275 -8.60 4.64 -36.56
CA MET A 275 -7.16 4.62 -36.75
C MET A 275 -6.45 5.67 -35.89
N GLU A 276 -6.96 6.91 -35.88
CA GLU A 276 -6.43 8.00 -35.06
C GLU A 276 -6.48 7.61 -33.55
N ALA A 277 -7.63 7.12 -33.08
CA ALA A 277 -7.81 6.66 -31.71
C ALA A 277 -6.88 5.49 -31.35
N THR A 278 -6.64 4.57 -32.28
CA THR A 278 -5.70 3.46 -32.08
C THR A 278 -4.27 3.99 -31.91
N GLY A 279 -3.87 5.00 -32.69
CA GLY A 279 -2.57 5.65 -32.53
C GLY A 279 -2.41 6.24 -31.14
N VAL A 280 -3.38 7.02 -30.66
CA VAL A 280 -3.37 7.64 -29.33
C VAL A 280 -3.32 6.60 -28.22
N LEU A 281 -4.19 5.59 -28.27
CA LEU A 281 -4.27 4.57 -27.20
C LEU A 281 -3.05 3.64 -27.19
N SER A 282 -2.39 3.40 -28.32
CA SER A 282 -1.18 2.57 -28.37
C SER A 282 0.02 3.17 -27.61
N GLU A 283 0.06 4.50 -27.50
CA GLU A 283 1.09 5.22 -26.74
C GLU A 283 0.70 5.47 -25.28
N ALA A 284 -0.58 5.25 -24.92
CA ALA A 284 -1.07 5.49 -23.56
C ALA A 284 -0.56 4.42 -22.59
N PRO A 285 -0.03 4.79 -21.41
CA PRO A 285 0.51 3.84 -20.44
C PRO A 285 -0.62 3.17 -19.63
N ILE A 286 -1.49 2.41 -20.30
CA ILE A 286 -2.59 1.64 -19.70
C ILE A 286 -2.23 0.15 -19.71
N TYR A 287 -2.20 -0.48 -18.55
CA TYR A 287 -1.91 -1.90 -18.36
C TYR A 287 -3.14 -2.63 -17.85
N ILE A 288 -3.56 -3.68 -18.55
CA ILE A 288 -4.82 -4.39 -18.28
C ILE A 288 -4.52 -5.84 -17.88
N ASP A 289 -5.08 -6.25 -16.75
CA ASP A 289 -5.15 -7.63 -16.31
C ASP A 289 -6.63 -8.06 -16.27
N ASP A 290 -6.98 -9.11 -16.97
CA ASP A 290 -8.34 -9.66 -17.07
C ASP A 290 -8.48 -11.04 -16.42
N SER A 291 -7.62 -11.33 -15.45
CA SER A 291 -7.68 -12.58 -14.68
C SER A 291 -9.00 -12.68 -13.90
N PRO A 292 -9.86 -13.69 -14.17
CA PRO A 292 -11.26 -13.72 -13.69
C PRO A 292 -11.39 -13.98 -12.18
N MET A 293 -10.36 -14.50 -11.53
CA MET A 293 -10.34 -14.84 -10.10
C MET A 293 -8.98 -14.51 -9.51
N ILE A 294 -8.73 -13.23 -9.25
CA ILE A 294 -7.48 -12.80 -8.66
C ILE A 294 -7.57 -12.75 -7.12
N ARG A 295 -6.58 -13.31 -6.43
CA ARG A 295 -6.40 -13.12 -4.99
C ARG A 295 -5.76 -11.77 -4.72
N ILE A 296 -6.04 -11.20 -3.55
CA ILE A 296 -5.46 -9.90 -3.18
C ILE A 296 -3.92 -9.92 -3.17
N ALA A 297 -3.31 -11.04 -2.77
CA ALA A 297 -1.86 -11.21 -2.78
C ALA A 297 -1.29 -11.18 -4.20
N GLU A 298 -1.94 -11.83 -5.16
CA GLU A 298 -1.54 -11.85 -6.56
C GLU A 298 -1.68 -10.47 -7.22
N LEU A 299 -2.83 -9.79 -7.00
CA LEU A 299 -3.04 -8.42 -7.47
C LEU A 299 -1.94 -7.50 -6.95
N ARG A 300 -1.62 -7.60 -5.66
CA ARG A 300 -0.55 -6.83 -5.03
C ARG A 300 0.81 -7.10 -5.68
N SER A 301 1.15 -8.37 -5.93
CA SER A 301 2.41 -8.75 -6.58
C SER A 301 2.52 -8.14 -7.98
N LYS A 302 1.48 -8.28 -8.81
CA LYS A 302 1.42 -7.70 -10.17
C LYS A 302 1.54 -6.18 -10.15
N ALA A 303 0.81 -5.52 -9.24
CA ALA A 303 0.85 -4.06 -9.11
C ALA A 303 2.23 -3.56 -8.65
N LEU A 304 2.86 -4.22 -7.68
CA LEU A 304 4.20 -3.86 -7.22
C LEU A 304 5.27 -4.06 -8.30
N ARG A 305 5.18 -5.13 -9.09
CA ARG A 305 6.08 -5.36 -10.22
C ARG A 305 5.97 -4.24 -11.24
N LEU A 306 4.75 -3.89 -11.66
CA LEU A 306 4.53 -2.79 -12.61
C LEU A 306 4.99 -1.45 -12.03
N ASN A 307 4.75 -1.21 -10.74
CA ASN A 307 5.22 0.00 -10.08
C ASN A 307 6.75 0.10 -10.06
N TYR A 308 7.45 -1.02 -9.92
CA TYR A 308 8.92 -1.05 -9.99
C TYR A 308 9.44 -0.77 -11.40
N GLU A 309 8.78 -1.34 -12.43
CA GLU A 309 9.22 -1.22 -13.83
C GLU A 309 8.91 0.16 -14.43
N ARG A 310 7.75 0.73 -14.13
CA ARG A 310 7.20 1.92 -14.80
C ARG A 310 6.78 3.03 -13.85
N GLY A 311 6.48 2.69 -12.59
CA GLY A 311 5.82 3.58 -11.64
C GLY A 311 4.32 3.71 -11.92
N ILE A 312 3.49 3.29 -10.98
CA ILE A 312 2.01 3.39 -11.11
C ILE A 312 1.54 4.73 -10.54
N ASP A 313 0.61 5.37 -11.26
CA ASP A 313 -0.06 6.58 -10.82
C ASP A 313 -1.53 6.36 -10.45
N LEU A 314 -2.19 5.33 -11.01
CA LEU A 314 -3.58 4.98 -10.70
C LEU A 314 -3.78 3.47 -10.84
N VAL A 315 -4.47 2.87 -9.86
CA VAL A 315 -4.94 1.49 -9.93
C VAL A 315 -6.47 1.47 -9.97
N ILE A 316 -7.05 0.71 -10.88
CA ILE A 316 -8.50 0.49 -10.98
C ILE A 316 -8.79 -1.00 -10.82
N VAL A 317 -9.77 -1.33 -9.97
CA VAL A 317 -10.19 -2.72 -9.70
C VAL A 317 -11.69 -2.86 -9.95
N ASP A 318 -12.10 -3.62 -10.97
CA ASP A 318 -13.50 -3.80 -11.36
C ASP A 318 -13.89 -5.30 -11.28
N TYR A 319 -14.64 -5.74 -10.29
CA TYR A 319 -15.12 -5.14 -9.05
C TYR A 319 -14.78 -6.02 -7.84
N ILE A 320 -14.67 -5.41 -6.66
CA ILE A 320 -14.12 -6.04 -5.45
C ILE A 320 -14.86 -7.30 -4.98
N GLN A 321 -16.14 -7.47 -5.30
CA GLN A 321 -16.90 -8.66 -4.89
C GLN A 321 -16.54 -9.92 -5.68
N LEU A 322 -15.78 -9.86 -6.76
CA LEU A 322 -15.25 -11.02 -7.47
C LEU A 322 -13.88 -11.46 -6.96
N MET A 323 -13.23 -10.63 -6.15
CA MET A 323 -11.97 -10.99 -5.53
C MET A 323 -12.13 -12.08 -4.48
N GLN A 324 -11.10 -12.89 -4.31
CA GLN A 324 -11.00 -13.89 -3.25
C GLN A 324 -10.09 -13.41 -2.13
N GLY A 325 -10.56 -13.58 -0.88
CA GLY A 325 -9.73 -13.41 0.30
C GLY A 325 -8.82 -14.62 0.50
N ASP A 326 -7.64 -14.43 1.09
CA ASP A 326 -6.64 -15.49 1.31
C ASP A 326 -7.11 -16.63 2.23
N ASN A 327 -8.23 -16.47 2.96
CA ASN A 327 -8.77 -17.41 3.94
C ASN A 327 -10.23 -17.86 3.62
N SER A 328 -10.57 -18.12 2.38
CA SER A 328 -11.94 -18.50 1.97
C SER A 328 -12.31 -19.96 2.30
N SER A 329 -12.31 -20.35 3.58
CA SER A 329 -12.71 -21.70 4.04
C SER A 329 -14.10 -21.76 4.70
N GLY A 330 -15.08 -20.96 4.28
CA GLY A 330 -16.44 -21.04 4.84
C GLY A 330 -17.51 -20.37 3.96
N ARG A 331 -18.52 -21.15 3.55
CA ARG A 331 -19.72 -20.68 2.84
C ARG A 331 -20.74 -20.10 3.82
N GLY A 332 -20.85 -18.78 3.95
CA GLY A 332 -21.92 -18.10 4.71
C GLY A 332 -21.90 -16.59 4.48
N ASP A 333 -23.08 -15.95 4.49
CA ASP A 333 -23.23 -14.50 4.22
C ASP A 333 -22.47 -13.60 5.20
N ALA A 334 -22.33 -14.02 6.47
CA ALA A 334 -21.54 -13.30 7.48
C ALA A 334 -20.04 -13.30 7.11
N ASN A 335 -19.55 -14.35 6.46
CA ASN A 335 -18.17 -14.47 6.02
C ASN A 335 -17.88 -13.52 4.84
N ARG A 336 -18.88 -13.27 3.98
CA ARG A 336 -18.76 -12.40 2.82
C ARG A 336 -18.52 -10.94 3.19
N VAL A 337 -19.19 -10.44 4.23
CA VAL A 337 -19.00 -9.07 4.73
C VAL A 337 -17.58 -8.90 5.31
N GLN A 338 -17.12 -9.91 6.03
CA GLN A 338 -15.74 -9.90 6.58
C GLN A 338 -14.69 -9.97 5.47
N GLU A 339 -14.93 -10.77 4.44
CA GLU A 339 -14.06 -10.91 3.27
C GLU A 339 -13.93 -9.59 2.50
N VAL A 340 -15.05 -8.91 2.17
CA VAL A 340 -15.04 -7.60 1.53
C VAL A 340 -14.34 -6.55 2.41
N GLY A 341 -14.55 -6.61 3.73
CA GLY A 341 -13.85 -5.76 4.69
C GLY A 341 -12.33 -6.01 4.71
N TYR A 342 -11.89 -7.27 4.60
CA TYR A 342 -10.48 -7.63 4.46
C TYR A 342 -9.90 -7.10 3.14
N ILE A 343 -10.57 -7.33 2.00
CA ILE A 343 -10.15 -6.86 0.68
C ILE A 343 -10.01 -5.33 0.68
N SER A 344 -10.99 -4.61 1.21
CA SER A 344 -10.94 -3.14 1.27
C SER A 344 -9.75 -2.61 2.09
N ARG A 345 -9.47 -3.23 3.25
CA ARG A 345 -8.28 -2.88 4.04
C ARG A 345 -6.98 -3.17 3.30
N SER A 346 -6.92 -4.30 2.61
CA SER A 346 -5.75 -4.68 1.82
C SER A 346 -5.52 -3.77 0.62
N LEU A 347 -6.58 -3.33 -0.07
CA LEU A 347 -6.50 -2.33 -1.15
C LEU A 347 -6.04 -0.96 -0.63
N LYS A 348 -6.49 -0.53 0.58
CA LYS A 348 -5.98 0.70 1.20
C LYS A 348 -4.51 0.59 1.59
N ALA A 349 -4.08 -0.58 2.07
CA ALA A 349 -2.67 -0.84 2.35
C ALA A 349 -1.84 -0.80 1.05
N LEU A 350 -2.34 -1.39 -0.03
CA LEU A 350 -1.72 -1.34 -1.35
C LEU A 350 -1.59 0.10 -1.87
N ALA A 351 -2.63 0.93 -1.74
CA ALA A 351 -2.58 2.34 -2.13
C ALA A 351 -1.46 3.10 -1.42
N ARG A 352 -1.25 2.83 -0.13
CA ARG A 352 -0.15 3.42 0.65
C ARG A 352 1.21 2.90 0.20
N GLU A 353 1.32 1.60 -0.07
CA GLU A 353 2.57 0.95 -0.48
C GLU A 353 3.03 1.43 -1.86
N LEU A 354 2.10 1.57 -2.81
CA LEU A 354 2.37 2.11 -4.14
C LEU A 354 2.56 3.64 -4.15
N ASN A 355 2.11 4.33 -3.10
CA ASN A 355 1.93 5.78 -3.08
C ASN A 355 1.13 6.26 -4.32
N ALA A 356 0.04 5.56 -4.64
CA ALA A 356 -0.85 5.83 -5.75
C ALA A 356 -2.32 5.66 -5.32
N PRO A 357 -3.28 6.41 -5.89
CA PRO A 357 -4.69 6.18 -5.64
C PRO A 357 -5.11 4.81 -6.18
N VAL A 358 -5.97 4.14 -5.42
CA VAL A 358 -6.65 2.91 -5.83
C VAL A 358 -8.14 3.18 -5.94
N MET A 359 -8.70 3.03 -7.13
CA MET A 359 -10.13 3.12 -7.39
C MET A 359 -10.72 1.72 -7.44
N ALA A 360 -11.52 1.36 -6.45
CA ALA A 360 -12.19 0.06 -6.39
C ALA A 360 -13.68 0.20 -6.71
N LEU A 361 -14.15 -0.57 -7.68
CA LEU A 361 -15.56 -0.58 -8.06
C LEU A 361 -16.32 -1.56 -7.17
N SER A 362 -17.55 -1.17 -6.80
CA SER A 362 -18.43 -1.97 -5.95
C SER A 362 -19.83 -2.02 -6.50
N GLN A 363 -20.43 -3.19 -6.47
CA GLN A 363 -21.81 -3.37 -6.92
C GLN A 363 -22.77 -3.31 -5.72
N LEU A 364 -23.73 -2.39 -5.76
CA LEU A 364 -24.75 -2.28 -4.73
C LEU A 364 -25.82 -3.37 -4.89
N SER A 365 -26.15 -4.04 -3.79
CA SER A 365 -27.21 -5.04 -3.78
C SER A 365 -28.61 -4.41 -3.92
N ARG A 366 -29.59 -5.14 -4.47
CA ARG A 366 -30.99 -4.69 -4.58
C ARG A 366 -31.70 -4.59 -3.23
N ALA A 367 -31.18 -5.20 -2.18
CA ALA A 367 -31.79 -5.22 -0.83
C ALA A 367 -31.93 -3.84 -0.19
N VAL A 368 -31.14 -2.85 -0.61
CA VAL A 368 -31.20 -1.47 -0.09
C VAL A 368 -32.49 -0.74 -0.48
N GLU A 369 -33.26 -1.24 -1.47
CA GLU A 369 -34.53 -0.59 -1.87
C GLU A 369 -35.66 -0.76 -0.86
N TRP A 370 -35.62 -1.79 -0.02
CA TRP A 370 -36.71 -2.08 0.92
C TRP A 370 -36.67 -1.21 2.19
N THR A 371 -35.51 -0.63 2.50
CA THR A 371 -35.35 0.23 3.71
C THR A 371 -35.68 1.68 3.49
N THR A 372 -35.90 2.14 2.26
CA THR A 372 -36.18 3.56 1.93
C THR A 372 -37.63 3.82 1.52
N ARG A 373 -38.54 2.82 1.52
CA ARG A 373 -39.97 3.09 1.40
C ARG A 373 -40.51 3.52 2.77
N PRO A 374 -40.98 4.78 2.93
CA PRO A 374 -41.70 5.14 4.15
C PRO A 374 -42.95 4.27 4.21
N THR A 375 -43.05 3.46 5.26
CA THR A 375 -44.30 2.77 5.63
C THR A 375 -45.28 3.82 6.15
N GLY A 376 -45.90 4.52 5.22
CA GLY A 376 -46.94 5.54 5.49
C GLY A 376 -48.20 5.21 4.78
N SER A 377 -48.90 4.14 5.22
CA SER A 377 -50.36 4.02 5.02
C SER A 377 -51.02 3.79 6.36
N THR A 378 -51.08 4.84 7.16
CA THR A 378 -52.10 4.95 8.21
C THR A 378 -53.40 5.27 7.51
N ARG A 379 -54.31 4.31 7.54
CA ARG A 379 -55.76 4.44 7.22
C ARG A 379 -56.32 5.61 8.03
N ALA A 380 -56.56 6.76 7.40
CA ALA A 380 -57.27 7.87 8.00
C ALA A 380 -58.75 7.51 8.05
N SER A 381 -59.27 7.25 9.25
CA SER A 381 -60.67 7.29 9.57
C SER A 381 -61.18 8.73 9.40
N ARG A 382 -62.26 8.88 8.61
CA ARG A 382 -63.01 10.12 8.42
C ARG A 382 -63.53 10.60 9.78
N SER A 383 -63.23 11.84 10.14
CA SER A 383 -64.14 12.68 10.98
C SER A 383 -63.98 14.12 10.53
N THR A 384 -65.13 14.68 10.38
CA THR A 384 -65.61 15.96 9.91
C THR A 384 -65.01 17.22 10.55
N SER A 385 -64.89 18.25 9.66
CA SER A 385 -65.10 19.69 9.90
C SER A 385 -64.14 20.47 10.80
N ARG A 386 -63.39 21.43 10.20
CA ARG A 386 -63.53 22.86 10.44
C ARG A 386 -62.57 23.69 9.58
N ARG A 387 -63.10 24.77 9.01
CA ARG A 387 -62.41 25.84 8.28
C ARG A 387 -61.41 26.56 9.19
N ALA A 388 -60.26 26.92 8.71
CA ALA A 388 -59.53 28.14 9.12
C ALA A 388 -58.41 28.46 8.09
N THR A 389 -58.61 29.55 7.43
CA THR A 389 -57.74 30.67 7.02
C THR A 389 -56.26 30.43 6.75
N THR A 390 -55.87 30.69 5.51
CA THR A 390 -54.52 30.94 5.00
C THR A 390 -53.86 32.15 5.66
N PRO A 391 -52.52 32.14 5.83
CA PRO A 391 -51.74 33.36 5.70
C PRO A 391 -50.81 33.28 4.48
N ARG A 392 -50.84 34.35 3.73
CA ARG A 392 -50.01 34.79 2.63
C ARG A 392 -48.55 34.90 3.09
N ILE A 393 -47.59 34.38 2.31
CA ILE A 393 -46.17 34.68 2.48
C ILE A 393 -45.71 35.51 1.30
N ASP A 394 -45.21 36.69 1.64
CA ASP A 394 -44.71 37.69 0.72
C ASP A 394 -43.38 37.30 0.07
N ARG A 395 -43.25 37.74 -1.18
CA ARG A 395 -42.05 37.71 -2.01
C ARG A 395 -40.89 38.47 -1.36
N TRP A 396 -39.73 37.92 -1.37
CA TRP A 396 -38.48 38.69 -1.29
C TRP A 396 -37.89 38.86 -2.68
N SER A 397 -37.82 40.14 -3.07
CA SER A 397 -37.24 40.67 -4.29
C SER A 397 -35.70 40.70 -4.20
N ALA A 398 -35.09 40.36 -5.30
CA ALA A 398 -33.65 40.55 -5.57
C ALA A 398 -33.37 42.05 -5.87
N THR A 399 -32.14 42.43 -5.64
CA THR A 399 -31.27 43.36 -6.35
C THR A 399 -30.56 44.39 -5.46
N PRO A 400 -29.41 44.91 -5.87
CA PRO A 400 -28.52 44.56 -7.01
C PRO A 400 -27.19 43.92 -6.58
#